data_7f2317d7e7198187b5caf6b001433057
#
_entry.id   7f2317d7e7198187b5caf6b001433057
#
_cell.length_a   1.000
_cell.length_b   1.000
_cell.length_c   1.000
_cell.angle_alpha   90.00
_cell.angle_beta   90.00
_cell.angle_gamma   90.00
#
_symmetry.space_group_name_H-M   'P 1'
#
loop_
_entity.id
_entity.type
_entity.pdbx_description
1 polymer ?
#
loop_
_entity_poly.entity_id
_entity_poly.type
_entity_poly.pdbx_seq_one_letter_code
_entity_poly.pdbx_strand_id
1 'polypeptide(L)'
;AENANSCFKNFVFCARCGAPMHNLHYAQRLKTGNICYYDYFVCSTYQKSDHLAQRQCIQNMFSAKVLRSLLKETIQTVSRYALTNQEEFLARLQGEILVEQPEQAKQLKKGMAAKHKRITELNRLLKKLYENYALERIPETRFDMLSAQYEKEQTQLKEAVLEEQRQLDEMHSGKAKVEQFMALIERYRDCIEDSDEVLRQFVEKVVVHETTKAEDGERSREIEVYLNFIGKFDVPVQSVELSPKEQKRQEALKKRRIHERNKRTQKRQERMNAQLKNESPI
;
A
#
# COMPACT_ATOMS: atom_id res chain seq x y z
N ALA A 1 10.96 22.72 -21.47
CA ALA A 1 11.15 21.73 -20.39
C ALA A 1 9.76 21.19 -20.05
N GLU A 2 9.43 20.01 -20.56
CA GLU A 2 8.22 19.31 -20.20
C GLU A 2 8.23 19.02 -18.71
N ASN A 3 7.10 19.32 -18.03
CA ASN A 3 6.91 19.10 -16.61
C ASN A 3 6.95 17.59 -16.29
N ALA A 4 8.16 17.04 -16.15
CA ALA A 4 8.40 15.64 -15.77
C ALA A 4 7.74 15.21 -14.45
N ASN A 5 7.10 16.15 -13.75
CA ASN A 5 6.50 15.94 -12.44
C ASN A 5 4.98 15.83 -12.42
N SER A 6 4.30 15.95 -13.55
CA SER A 6 2.84 15.71 -13.61
C SER A 6 2.50 14.22 -13.41
N CYS A 7 3.47 13.34 -13.63
CA CYS A 7 3.27 11.89 -13.58
C CYS A 7 2.92 11.34 -12.19
N PHE A 8 3.41 11.95 -11.11
CA PHE A 8 3.12 11.50 -9.73
C PHE A 8 2.05 12.32 -9.00
N LYS A 9 1.26 13.12 -9.74
CA LYS A 9 0.14 13.85 -9.17
C LYS A 9 -0.91 12.86 -8.63
N ASN A 10 -1.34 13.06 -7.38
CA ASN A 10 -2.30 12.20 -6.66
C ASN A 10 -1.82 10.78 -6.34
N PHE A 11 -0.51 10.53 -6.38
CA PHE A 11 0.10 9.24 -6.04
C PHE A 11 0.74 9.23 -4.66
N VAL A 12 1.15 10.40 -4.16
CA VAL A 12 1.91 10.53 -2.92
C VAL A 12 1.02 11.10 -1.84
N PHE A 13 0.96 10.43 -0.69
CA PHE A 13 0.10 10.79 0.43
C PHE A 13 0.91 10.97 1.71
N CYS A 14 0.45 11.86 2.58
CA CYS A 14 1.02 12.07 3.89
C CYS A 14 0.48 11.03 4.87
N ALA A 15 1.35 10.25 5.54
CA ALA A 15 0.94 9.24 6.50
C ALA A 15 0.16 9.83 7.68
N ARG A 16 0.50 11.05 8.12
CA ARG A 16 -0.11 11.67 9.30
C ARG A 16 -1.56 12.09 9.09
N CYS A 17 -1.89 12.69 7.96
CA CYS A 17 -3.22 13.27 7.71
C CYS A 17 -3.96 12.65 6.53
N GLY A 18 -3.36 11.69 5.83
CA GLY A 18 -3.96 11.03 4.66
C GLY A 18 -4.10 11.92 3.42
N ALA A 19 -3.77 13.21 3.51
CA ALA A 19 -3.94 14.14 2.42
C ALA A 19 -2.89 13.92 1.30
N PRO A 20 -3.26 14.19 0.03
CA PRO A 20 -2.30 14.12 -1.07
C PRO A 20 -1.20 15.15 -0.89
N MET A 21 0.01 14.79 -1.31
CA MET A 21 1.16 15.71 -1.31
C MET A 21 1.26 16.40 -2.67
N HIS A 22 1.46 17.72 -2.63
CA HIS A 22 1.62 18.53 -3.83
C HIS A 22 3.08 18.62 -4.24
N ASN A 23 3.31 18.68 -5.54
CA ASN A 23 4.64 18.92 -6.07
C ASN A 23 4.99 20.41 -5.96
N LEU A 24 6.14 20.68 -5.35
CA LEU A 24 6.72 22.01 -5.20
C LEU A 24 8.02 22.10 -6.00
N HIS A 25 8.03 22.99 -6.99
CA HIS A 25 9.20 23.31 -7.79
C HIS A 25 9.80 24.60 -7.29
N TYR A 26 11.08 24.63 -7.00
CA TYR A 26 11.79 25.88 -6.72
C TYR A 26 13.19 25.87 -7.31
N ALA A 27 13.64 27.07 -7.66
CA ALA A 27 14.98 27.31 -8.15
C ALA A 27 15.81 28.00 -7.07
N GLN A 28 17.00 27.50 -6.82
CA GLN A 28 17.96 28.11 -5.89
C GLN A 28 19.20 28.51 -6.64
N ARG A 29 19.59 29.81 -6.52
CA ARG A 29 20.84 30.30 -7.04
C ARG A 29 21.96 29.92 -6.07
N LEU A 30 22.92 29.14 -6.56
CA LEU A 30 24.11 28.76 -5.79
C LEU A 30 25.09 29.94 -5.72
N LYS A 31 25.99 29.90 -4.73
CA LYS A 31 27.09 30.88 -4.60
C LYS A 31 28.01 30.94 -5.84
N THR A 32 28.04 29.88 -6.62
CA THR A 32 28.77 29.78 -7.92
C THR A 32 28.09 30.50 -9.09
N GLY A 33 26.89 31.10 -8.85
CA GLY A 33 26.08 31.73 -9.90
C GLY A 33 25.12 30.77 -10.63
N ASN A 34 25.32 29.48 -10.54
CA ASN A 34 24.46 28.46 -11.17
C ASN A 34 23.12 28.38 -10.50
N ILE A 35 22.04 28.11 -11.28
CA ILE A 35 20.67 27.86 -10.79
C ILE A 35 20.48 26.36 -10.70
N CYS A 36 20.14 25.87 -9.51
CA CYS A 36 19.69 24.49 -9.28
C CYS A 36 18.19 24.44 -9.11
N TYR A 37 17.54 23.49 -9.77
CA TYR A 37 16.11 23.23 -9.67
C TYR A 37 15.86 22.05 -8.74
N TYR A 38 14.90 22.21 -7.85
CA TYR A 38 14.54 21.21 -6.85
C TYR A 38 13.05 20.91 -6.93
N ASP A 39 12.74 19.63 -6.88
CA ASP A 39 11.38 19.12 -6.90
C ASP A 39 11.10 18.35 -5.63
N TYR A 40 10.06 18.75 -4.90
CA TYR A 40 9.65 18.11 -3.66
C TYR A 40 8.15 17.88 -3.63
N PHE A 41 7.75 16.80 -2.98
CA PHE A 41 6.37 16.60 -2.55
C PHE A 41 6.19 17.19 -1.17
N VAL A 42 5.13 17.99 -0.98
CA VAL A 42 4.81 18.67 0.28
C VAL A 42 3.36 18.36 0.66
N CYS A 43 3.10 18.08 1.94
CA CYS A 43 1.76 17.81 2.44
C CYS A 43 0.83 18.99 2.15
N SER A 44 -0.32 18.72 1.50
CA SER A 44 -1.28 19.75 1.12
C SER A 44 -1.96 20.40 2.31
N THR A 45 -2.24 19.65 3.38
CA THR A 45 -2.81 20.15 4.62
C THR A 45 -1.87 21.12 5.32
N TYR A 46 -0.57 20.83 5.33
CA TYR A 46 0.44 21.75 5.86
C TYR A 46 0.53 23.03 5.03
N GLN A 47 0.49 22.91 3.71
CA GLN A 47 0.68 24.05 2.81
C GLN A 47 -0.53 25.01 2.80
N LYS A 48 -1.75 24.50 3.02
CA LYS A 48 -2.98 25.30 3.03
C LYS A 48 -3.20 26.09 4.32
N SER A 49 -2.52 25.73 5.42
CA SER A 49 -2.70 26.41 6.71
C SER A 49 -1.78 27.64 6.79
N ASP A 50 -2.32 28.82 6.52
CA ASP A 50 -1.60 30.10 6.52
C ASP A 50 -1.17 30.57 7.91
N HIS A 51 -1.80 30.09 8.99
CA HIS A 51 -1.49 30.50 10.37
C HIS A 51 -0.80 29.38 11.13
N LEU A 52 0.41 29.68 11.67
CA LEU A 52 1.25 28.78 12.49
C LEU A 52 0.47 28.11 13.65
N ALA A 53 -0.51 28.81 14.23
CA ALA A 53 -1.32 28.32 15.36
C ALA A 53 -2.42 27.31 14.96
N GLN A 54 -2.76 27.17 13.68
CA GLN A 54 -3.85 26.30 13.19
C GLN A 54 -3.37 25.16 12.29
N ARG A 55 -2.05 24.87 12.27
CA ARG A 55 -1.52 23.81 11.41
C ARG A 55 -2.01 22.44 11.85
N GLN A 56 -2.86 21.84 11.03
CA GLN A 56 -3.41 20.50 11.24
C GLN A 56 -2.41 19.38 10.89
N CYS A 57 -1.29 19.72 10.25
CA CYS A 57 -0.23 18.76 9.91
C CYS A 57 1.16 19.39 10.05
N ILE A 58 2.18 18.56 10.10
CA ILE A 58 3.60 18.97 10.10
C ILE A 58 4.12 19.21 8.69
N GLN A 59 5.28 19.85 8.62
CA GLN A 59 6.04 20.01 7.36
C GLN A 59 6.59 18.65 6.90
N ASN A 60 5.74 17.84 6.26
CA ASN A 60 6.17 16.63 5.61
C ASN A 60 6.54 16.94 4.16
N MET A 61 7.84 16.90 3.87
CA MET A 61 8.41 17.24 2.55
C MET A 61 9.39 16.16 2.11
N PHE A 62 9.26 15.68 0.86
CA PHE A 62 10.06 14.59 0.32
C PHE A 62 10.54 14.86 -1.12
N SER A 63 11.79 14.54 -1.42
CA SER A 63 12.37 14.79 -2.75
C SER A 63 11.78 13.89 -3.82
N ALA A 64 11.30 14.47 -4.92
CA ALA A 64 10.77 13.74 -6.06
C ALA A 64 11.83 12.85 -6.74
N LYS A 65 13.08 13.30 -6.78
CA LYS A 65 14.21 12.53 -7.31
C LYS A 65 14.45 11.25 -6.49
N VAL A 66 14.45 11.39 -5.15
CA VAL A 66 14.65 10.23 -4.25
C VAL A 66 13.48 9.27 -4.35
N LEU A 67 12.24 9.78 -4.44
CA LEU A 67 11.05 8.96 -4.65
C LEU A 67 11.17 8.11 -5.91
N ARG A 68 11.52 8.74 -7.04
CA ARG A 68 11.68 8.04 -8.34
C ARG A 68 12.72 6.92 -8.24
N SER A 69 13.87 7.19 -7.63
CA SER A 69 14.89 6.16 -7.45
C SER A 69 14.41 5.00 -6.57
N LEU A 70 13.71 5.31 -5.47
CA LEU A 70 13.14 4.31 -4.57
C LEU A 70 12.08 3.44 -5.27
N LEU A 71 11.18 4.05 -6.04
CA LEU A 71 10.17 3.30 -6.79
C LEU A 71 10.80 2.35 -7.82
N LYS A 72 11.79 2.83 -8.57
CA LYS A 72 12.55 1.98 -9.50
C LYS A 72 13.16 0.77 -8.78
N GLU A 73 13.89 1.01 -7.69
CA GLU A 73 14.53 -0.04 -6.91
C GLU A 73 13.52 -1.04 -6.35
N THR A 74 12.40 -0.56 -5.80
CA THR A 74 11.33 -1.41 -5.28
C THR A 74 10.74 -2.28 -6.36
N ILE A 75 10.35 -1.70 -7.50
CA ILE A 75 9.75 -2.45 -8.63
C ILE A 75 10.75 -3.48 -9.18
N GLN A 76 12.02 -3.11 -9.38
CA GLN A 76 13.04 -4.04 -9.84
C GLN A 76 13.26 -5.19 -8.87
N THR A 77 13.27 -4.91 -7.57
CA THR A 77 13.46 -5.92 -6.52
C THR A 77 12.29 -6.88 -6.48
N VAL A 78 11.05 -6.37 -6.46
CA VAL A 78 9.83 -7.19 -6.47
C VAL A 78 9.73 -8.01 -7.75
N SER A 79 9.98 -7.40 -8.91
CA SER A 79 9.93 -8.10 -10.20
C SER A 79 10.97 -9.22 -10.28
N ARG A 80 12.19 -8.97 -9.83
CA ARG A 80 13.25 -9.99 -9.78
C ARG A 80 12.86 -11.13 -8.84
N TYR A 81 12.35 -10.81 -7.66
CA TYR A 81 11.90 -11.81 -6.70
C TYR A 81 10.75 -12.66 -7.27
N ALA A 82 9.75 -12.03 -7.88
CA ALA A 82 8.61 -12.71 -8.50
C ALA A 82 9.02 -13.66 -9.63
N LEU A 83 10.02 -13.27 -10.44
CA LEU A 83 10.53 -14.11 -11.52
C LEU A 83 11.45 -15.25 -11.05
N THR A 84 12.25 -15.00 -10.00
CA THR A 84 13.22 -15.98 -9.50
C THR A 84 12.58 -17.00 -8.57
N ASN A 85 11.62 -16.58 -7.73
CA ASN A 85 10.97 -17.37 -6.68
C ASN A 85 9.45 -17.38 -6.87
N GLN A 86 8.99 -17.75 -8.04
CA GLN A 86 7.57 -17.62 -8.42
C GLN A 86 6.62 -18.34 -7.46
N GLU A 87 6.96 -19.56 -7.04
CA GLU A 87 6.13 -20.34 -6.11
C GLU A 87 6.04 -19.69 -4.72
N GLU A 88 7.17 -19.22 -4.18
CA GLU A 88 7.20 -18.52 -2.88
C GLU A 88 6.49 -17.17 -2.96
N PHE A 89 6.66 -16.43 -4.05
CA PHE A 89 5.96 -15.17 -4.31
C PHE A 89 4.45 -15.37 -4.32
N LEU A 90 3.96 -16.37 -5.07
CA LEU A 90 2.55 -16.72 -5.11
C LEU A 90 2.02 -17.18 -3.75
N ALA A 91 2.76 -18.00 -3.01
CA ALA A 91 2.38 -18.46 -1.68
C ALA A 91 2.23 -17.29 -0.68
N ARG A 92 3.12 -16.29 -0.73
CA ARG A 92 3.02 -15.09 0.10
C ARG A 92 1.81 -14.23 -0.26
N LEU A 93 1.57 -14.02 -1.54
CA LEU A 93 0.38 -13.30 -1.99
C LEU A 93 -0.91 -14.04 -1.61
N GLN A 94 -0.90 -15.37 -1.55
CA GLN A 94 -2.03 -16.17 -1.07
C GLN A 94 -2.36 -15.93 0.40
N GLY A 95 -1.38 -15.57 1.22
CA GLY A 95 -1.58 -15.23 2.63
C GLY A 95 -2.16 -13.81 2.84
N GLU A 96 -1.87 -12.88 1.94
CA GLU A 96 -2.26 -11.47 2.04
C GLU A 96 -3.47 -11.12 1.14
N ILE A 97 -3.58 -11.76 0.00
CA ILE A 97 -4.70 -11.64 -0.94
C ILE A 97 -5.45 -12.97 -0.87
N LEU A 98 -6.78 -12.94 -0.73
CA LEU A 98 -7.63 -14.12 -0.86
C LEU A 98 -7.50 -14.70 -2.29
N VAL A 99 -6.42 -15.44 -2.53
CA VAL A 99 -6.22 -16.17 -3.78
C VAL A 99 -6.93 -17.50 -3.67
N GLU A 100 -7.60 -17.88 -4.74
CA GLU A 100 -8.37 -19.12 -4.86
C GLU A 100 -7.51 -20.34 -4.42
N GLN A 101 -7.83 -20.92 -3.26
CA GLN A 101 -7.40 -22.25 -2.94
C GLN A 101 -8.41 -23.21 -3.62
N PRO A 102 -7.96 -24.04 -4.59
CA PRO A 102 -8.88 -24.83 -5.41
C PRO A 102 -9.87 -25.69 -4.59
N GLU A 103 -9.39 -26.22 -3.48
CA GLU A 103 -10.24 -27.03 -2.58
C GLU A 103 -11.27 -26.21 -1.81
N GLN A 104 -10.93 -24.99 -1.37
CA GLN A 104 -11.89 -24.11 -0.69
C GLN A 104 -12.96 -23.61 -1.66
N ALA A 105 -12.59 -23.19 -2.86
CA ALA A 105 -13.53 -22.79 -3.89
C ALA A 105 -14.48 -23.94 -4.26
N LYS A 106 -13.97 -25.18 -4.35
CA LYS A 106 -14.75 -26.37 -4.61
C LYS A 106 -15.72 -26.70 -3.46
N GLN A 107 -15.29 -26.53 -2.21
CA GLN A 107 -16.13 -26.72 -1.03
C GLN A 107 -17.25 -25.67 -0.97
N LEU A 108 -16.94 -24.38 -1.21
CA LEU A 108 -17.93 -23.31 -1.28
C LEU A 108 -18.98 -23.59 -2.37
N LYS A 109 -18.53 -23.91 -3.59
CA LYS A 109 -19.45 -24.27 -4.70
C LYS A 109 -20.36 -25.45 -4.36
N LYS A 110 -19.82 -26.49 -3.69
CA LYS A 110 -20.59 -27.64 -3.22
C LYS A 110 -21.60 -27.25 -2.14
N GLY A 111 -21.20 -26.42 -1.18
CA GLY A 111 -22.05 -25.87 -0.12
C GLY A 111 -23.22 -25.06 -0.69
N MET A 112 -22.92 -24.14 -1.63
CA MET A 112 -23.95 -23.36 -2.32
C MET A 112 -24.97 -24.26 -3.07
N ALA A 113 -24.48 -25.28 -3.80
CA ALA A 113 -25.35 -26.20 -4.52
C ALA A 113 -26.29 -26.94 -3.58
N ALA A 114 -25.82 -27.39 -2.41
CA ALA A 114 -26.66 -28.03 -1.40
C ALA A 114 -27.71 -27.07 -0.84
N LYS A 115 -27.33 -25.82 -0.54
CA LYS A 115 -28.25 -24.77 -0.06
C LYS A 115 -29.31 -24.42 -1.12
N HIS A 116 -28.94 -24.28 -2.37
CA HIS A 116 -29.91 -24.07 -3.47
C HIS A 116 -30.88 -25.20 -3.61
N LYS A 117 -30.41 -26.44 -3.48
CA LYS A 117 -31.31 -27.62 -3.49
C LYS A 117 -32.31 -27.54 -2.33
N ARG A 118 -31.84 -27.18 -1.12
CA ARG A 118 -32.72 -27.04 0.05
C ARG A 118 -33.74 -25.91 -0.10
N ILE A 119 -33.31 -24.74 -0.63
CA ILE A 119 -34.25 -23.65 -0.95
C ILE A 119 -35.32 -24.08 -1.93
N THR A 120 -34.97 -24.84 -2.96
CA THR A 120 -35.96 -25.39 -3.92
C THR A 120 -36.94 -26.36 -3.25
N GLU A 121 -36.46 -27.19 -2.34
CA GLU A 121 -37.29 -28.10 -1.54
C GLU A 121 -38.25 -27.32 -0.63
N LEU A 122 -37.75 -26.29 0.07
CA LEU A 122 -38.59 -25.43 0.92
C LEU A 122 -39.68 -24.73 0.11
N ASN A 123 -39.39 -24.23 -1.10
CA ASN A 123 -40.38 -23.67 -1.99
C ASN A 123 -41.47 -24.67 -2.32
N ARG A 124 -41.10 -25.95 -2.57
CA ARG A 124 -42.07 -27.03 -2.83
C ARG A 124 -42.93 -27.36 -1.59
N LEU A 125 -42.30 -27.35 -0.41
CA LEU A 125 -43.00 -27.58 0.85
C LEU A 125 -43.99 -26.47 1.18
N LEU A 126 -43.57 -25.20 1.03
CA LEU A 126 -44.44 -24.04 1.20
C LEU A 126 -45.63 -24.07 0.27
N LYS A 127 -45.41 -24.44 -1.01
CA LYS A 127 -46.51 -24.60 -1.96
C LYS A 127 -47.50 -25.68 -1.50
N LYS A 128 -47.02 -26.86 -1.09
CA LYS A 128 -47.88 -27.94 -0.57
C LYS A 128 -48.59 -27.55 0.72
N LEU A 129 -47.90 -26.80 1.60
CA LEU A 129 -48.49 -26.31 2.85
C LEU A 129 -49.66 -25.36 2.55
N TYR A 130 -49.50 -24.45 1.59
CA TYR A 130 -50.52 -23.54 1.13
C TYR A 130 -51.72 -24.29 0.50
N GLU A 131 -51.46 -25.30 -0.37
CA GLU A 131 -52.51 -26.13 -0.99
C GLU A 131 -53.33 -26.88 0.08
N ASN A 132 -52.68 -27.45 1.11
CA ASN A 132 -53.39 -28.14 2.18
C ASN A 132 -54.18 -27.20 3.10
N TYR A 133 -53.69 -25.98 3.31
CA TYR A 133 -54.43 -24.94 4.04
C TYR A 133 -55.67 -24.50 3.26
N ALA A 134 -55.50 -24.20 1.98
CA ALA A 134 -56.63 -23.81 1.09
C ALA A 134 -57.70 -24.88 0.97
N LEU A 135 -57.32 -26.15 1.18
CA LEU A 135 -58.29 -27.29 1.20
C LEU A 135 -58.80 -27.60 2.63
N GLU A 136 -58.60 -26.71 3.59
CA GLU A 136 -59.04 -26.86 4.99
C GLU A 136 -58.51 -28.12 5.69
N ARG A 137 -57.42 -28.72 5.20
CA ARG A 137 -56.81 -29.95 5.74
C ARG A 137 -55.93 -29.71 6.97
N ILE A 138 -55.50 -28.48 7.17
CA ILE A 138 -54.67 -28.06 8.32
C ILE A 138 -55.25 -26.79 8.93
N PRO A 139 -55.24 -26.65 10.27
CA PRO A 139 -55.68 -25.43 10.93
C PRO A 139 -54.70 -24.27 10.70
N GLU A 140 -55.24 -23.05 10.72
CA GLU A 140 -54.49 -21.78 10.50
C GLU A 140 -53.27 -21.64 11.41
N THR A 141 -53.42 -21.92 12.69
CA THR A 141 -52.32 -21.85 13.65
C THR A 141 -51.11 -22.71 13.28
N ARG A 142 -51.39 -23.90 12.69
CA ARG A 142 -50.33 -24.82 12.25
C ARG A 142 -49.73 -24.38 10.91
N PHE A 143 -50.52 -23.79 10.04
CA PHE A 143 -50.09 -23.19 8.81
C PHE A 143 -49.11 -22.02 9.10
N ASP A 144 -49.49 -21.09 9.96
CA ASP A 144 -48.68 -19.92 10.34
C ASP A 144 -47.35 -20.34 10.97
N MET A 145 -47.36 -21.29 11.88
CA MET A 145 -46.16 -21.80 12.54
C MET A 145 -45.20 -22.43 11.54
N LEU A 146 -45.67 -23.27 10.64
CA LEU A 146 -44.84 -23.98 9.66
C LEU A 146 -44.35 -23.03 8.54
N SER A 147 -45.21 -22.13 8.06
CA SER A 147 -44.82 -21.14 7.06
C SER A 147 -43.70 -20.19 7.58
N ALA A 148 -43.89 -19.67 8.79
CA ALA A 148 -42.87 -18.85 9.43
C ALA A 148 -41.53 -19.59 9.63
N GLN A 149 -41.58 -20.87 10.00
CA GLN A 149 -40.37 -21.67 10.13
C GLN A 149 -39.65 -21.87 8.79
N TYR A 150 -40.39 -22.23 7.72
CA TYR A 150 -39.82 -22.45 6.39
C TYR A 150 -39.32 -21.17 5.77
N GLU A 151 -40.00 -20.05 5.94
CA GLU A 151 -39.56 -18.73 5.47
C GLU A 151 -38.29 -18.26 6.17
N LYS A 152 -38.20 -18.48 7.49
CA LYS A 152 -36.99 -18.17 8.26
C LYS A 152 -35.80 -19.00 7.78
N GLU A 153 -35.98 -20.34 7.61
CA GLU A 153 -34.92 -21.21 7.10
C GLU A 153 -34.48 -20.76 5.68
N GLN A 154 -35.44 -20.43 4.82
CA GLN A 154 -35.18 -19.96 3.46
C GLN A 154 -34.38 -18.66 3.44
N THR A 155 -34.72 -17.71 4.30
CA THR A 155 -34.02 -16.43 4.42
C THR A 155 -32.57 -16.66 4.85
N GLN A 156 -32.34 -17.47 5.88
CA GLN A 156 -30.99 -17.81 6.36
C GLN A 156 -30.15 -18.50 5.28
N LEU A 157 -30.74 -19.42 4.51
CA LEU A 157 -30.04 -20.09 3.42
C LEU A 157 -29.71 -19.14 2.27
N LYS A 158 -30.60 -18.20 1.93
CA LYS A 158 -30.33 -17.18 0.91
C LYS A 158 -29.20 -16.25 1.31
N GLU A 159 -29.17 -15.79 2.56
CA GLU A 159 -28.08 -14.97 3.11
C GLU A 159 -26.74 -15.72 3.08
N ALA A 160 -26.74 -17.00 3.48
CA ALA A 160 -25.54 -17.82 3.44
C ALA A 160 -25.01 -18.05 2.02
N VAL A 161 -25.89 -18.25 1.04
CA VAL A 161 -25.51 -18.37 -0.38
C VAL A 161 -24.90 -17.07 -0.89
N LEU A 162 -25.49 -15.92 -0.54
CA LEU A 162 -24.98 -14.61 -0.94
C LEU A 162 -23.56 -14.36 -0.38
N GLU A 163 -23.34 -14.72 0.87
CA GLU A 163 -22.02 -14.57 1.51
C GLU A 163 -20.98 -15.52 0.88
N GLU A 164 -21.33 -16.78 0.61
CA GLU A 164 -20.43 -17.73 -0.07
C GLU A 164 -20.12 -17.29 -1.50
N GLN A 165 -21.08 -16.69 -2.21
CA GLN A 165 -20.86 -16.12 -3.54
C GLN A 165 -19.89 -14.95 -3.47
N ARG A 166 -20.05 -14.04 -2.49
CA ARG A 166 -19.13 -12.92 -2.27
C ARG A 166 -17.70 -13.39 -2.05
N GLN A 167 -17.51 -14.44 -1.23
CA GLN A 167 -16.19 -15.02 -0.97
C GLN A 167 -15.57 -15.60 -2.24
N LEU A 168 -16.34 -16.28 -3.07
CA LEU A 168 -15.87 -16.79 -4.36
C LEU A 168 -15.46 -15.66 -5.31
N ASP A 169 -16.24 -14.60 -5.40
CA ASP A 169 -15.95 -13.46 -6.25
C ASP A 169 -14.67 -12.72 -5.79
N GLU A 170 -14.46 -12.61 -4.49
CA GLU A 170 -13.22 -12.04 -3.92
C GLU A 170 -11.99 -12.92 -4.25
N MET A 171 -12.11 -14.25 -4.12
CA MET A 171 -11.04 -15.18 -4.50
C MET A 171 -10.69 -15.09 -5.99
N HIS A 172 -11.70 -15.05 -6.87
CA HIS A 172 -11.49 -14.91 -8.31
C HIS A 172 -10.83 -13.56 -8.65
N SER A 173 -11.27 -12.49 -8.00
CA SER A 173 -10.67 -11.16 -8.16
C SER A 173 -9.19 -11.15 -7.72
N GLY A 174 -8.85 -11.82 -6.62
CA GLY A 174 -7.48 -11.95 -6.13
C GLY A 174 -6.57 -12.65 -7.15
N LYS A 175 -7.01 -13.77 -7.70
CA LYS A 175 -6.25 -14.51 -8.72
C LYS A 175 -6.02 -13.66 -9.99
N ALA A 176 -7.07 -13.02 -10.50
CA ALA A 176 -6.96 -12.15 -11.67
C ALA A 176 -5.97 -11.00 -11.44
N LYS A 177 -5.95 -10.40 -10.25
CA LYS A 177 -5.00 -9.35 -9.89
C LYS A 177 -3.54 -9.83 -9.93
N VAL A 178 -3.28 -11.02 -9.39
CA VAL A 178 -1.93 -11.61 -9.42
C VAL A 178 -1.48 -11.91 -10.85
N GLU A 179 -2.36 -12.48 -11.66
CA GLU A 179 -2.08 -12.74 -13.07
C GLU A 179 -1.79 -11.45 -13.86
N GLN A 180 -2.56 -10.38 -13.60
CA GLN A 180 -2.32 -9.06 -14.17
C GLN A 180 -0.97 -8.49 -13.76
N PHE A 181 -0.58 -8.64 -12.49
CA PHE A 181 0.72 -8.17 -12.01
C PHE A 181 1.87 -8.94 -12.67
N MET A 182 1.76 -10.27 -12.79
CA MET A 182 2.77 -11.09 -13.48
C MET A 182 2.90 -10.72 -14.95
N ALA A 183 1.78 -10.53 -15.64
CA ALA A 183 1.77 -10.08 -17.03
C ALA A 183 2.42 -8.69 -17.20
N LEU A 184 2.24 -7.80 -16.22
CA LEU A 184 2.88 -6.49 -16.20
C LEU A 184 4.41 -6.62 -16.04
N ILE A 185 4.89 -7.49 -15.14
CA ILE A 185 6.32 -7.77 -14.97
C ILE A 185 6.94 -8.29 -16.27
N GLU A 186 6.31 -9.28 -16.92
CA GLU A 186 6.80 -9.83 -18.18
C GLU A 186 6.85 -8.79 -19.29
N ARG A 187 5.80 -7.97 -19.41
CA ARG A 187 5.71 -6.91 -20.43
C ARG A 187 6.81 -5.87 -20.31
N TYR A 188 7.18 -5.50 -19.09
CA TYR A 188 8.15 -4.42 -18.83
C TYR A 188 9.50 -4.92 -18.32
N ARG A 189 9.79 -6.22 -18.48
CA ARG A 189 11.00 -6.87 -17.97
C ARG A 189 12.29 -6.13 -18.32
N ASP A 190 12.37 -5.62 -19.56
CA ASP A 190 13.57 -4.97 -20.08
C ASP A 190 13.48 -3.44 -20.10
N CYS A 191 12.34 -2.85 -19.74
CA CYS A 191 12.05 -1.42 -19.91
C CYS A 191 11.73 -0.67 -18.61
N ILE A 192 11.93 -1.28 -17.42
CA ILE A 192 11.58 -0.66 -16.12
C ILE A 192 12.41 0.62 -15.85
N GLU A 193 13.50 0.81 -16.58
CA GLU A 193 14.48 1.86 -16.24
C GLU A 193 14.13 3.28 -16.69
N ASP A 194 13.32 3.48 -17.74
CA ASP A 194 13.34 4.75 -18.49
C ASP A 194 12.04 5.56 -18.51
N SER A 195 10.91 5.07 -18.01
CA SER A 195 9.66 5.80 -18.14
C SER A 195 8.89 5.93 -16.82
N ASP A 196 8.55 7.18 -16.47
CA ASP A 196 7.64 7.49 -15.34
C ASP A 196 6.24 6.87 -15.58
N GLU A 197 5.84 6.63 -16.83
CA GLU A 197 4.59 5.95 -17.18
C GLU A 197 4.62 4.48 -16.76
N VAL A 198 5.75 3.80 -16.93
CA VAL A 198 5.93 2.42 -16.47
C VAL A 198 5.82 2.35 -14.95
N LEU A 199 6.47 3.27 -14.21
CA LEU A 199 6.36 3.34 -12.74
C LEU A 199 4.91 3.49 -12.30
N ARG A 200 4.10 4.29 -13.00
CA ARG A 200 2.66 4.48 -12.70
C ARG A 200 1.84 3.20 -12.87
N GLN A 201 2.21 2.34 -13.80
CA GLN A 201 1.48 1.09 -14.00
C GLN A 201 1.72 0.08 -12.87
N PHE A 202 2.89 0.16 -12.21
CA PHE A 202 3.23 -0.69 -11.09
C PHE A 202 2.76 -0.15 -9.75
N VAL A 203 2.65 1.16 -9.57
CA VAL A 203 2.39 1.80 -8.27
C VAL A 203 0.97 2.32 -8.18
N GLU A 204 0.25 1.90 -7.15
CA GLU A 204 -1.08 2.41 -6.79
C GLU A 204 -0.96 3.72 -6.01
N LYS A 205 -0.19 3.71 -4.92
CA LYS A 205 0.04 4.88 -4.06
C LYS A 205 1.33 4.74 -3.26
N VAL A 206 1.82 5.88 -2.80
CA VAL A 206 2.97 5.96 -1.89
C VAL A 206 2.56 6.74 -0.65
N VAL A 207 2.84 6.22 0.53
CA VAL A 207 2.58 6.87 1.81
C VAL A 207 3.90 7.29 2.44
N VAL A 208 4.06 8.58 2.71
CA VAL A 208 5.31 9.17 3.23
C VAL A 208 5.12 9.51 4.70
N HIS A 209 5.86 8.82 5.57
CA HIS A 209 5.88 9.07 7.01
C HIS A 209 6.75 10.27 7.38
N GLU A 210 6.68 10.66 8.64
CA GLU A 210 7.52 11.73 9.19
C GLU A 210 8.99 11.30 9.25
N THR A 211 9.88 12.28 9.24
CA THR A 211 11.29 12.01 9.48
C THR A 211 11.51 11.82 10.98
N THR A 212 11.95 10.65 11.39
CA THR A 212 12.39 10.36 12.74
C THR A 212 13.89 10.67 12.87
N LYS A 213 14.28 11.13 14.05
CA LYS A 213 15.69 11.31 14.41
C LYS A 213 16.03 10.27 15.46
N ALA A 214 16.99 9.43 15.19
CA ALA A 214 17.54 8.52 16.17
C ALA A 214 18.46 9.30 17.17
N GLU A 215 18.76 8.70 18.30
CA GLU A 215 19.60 9.30 19.35
C GLU A 215 21.02 9.65 18.85
N ASP A 216 21.55 8.85 17.91
CA ASP A 216 22.81 9.12 17.21
C ASP A 216 22.70 10.29 16.23
N GLY A 217 21.50 10.89 16.07
CA GLY A 217 21.14 11.99 15.18
C GLY A 217 21.03 11.56 13.72
N GLU A 218 21.03 10.28 13.41
CA GLU A 218 20.69 9.78 12.09
C GLU A 218 19.20 10.06 11.82
N ARG A 219 18.90 10.48 10.59
CA ARG A 219 17.51 10.75 10.18
C ARG A 219 17.04 9.59 9.31
N SER A 220 16.03 8.92 9.76
CA SER A 220 15.33 7.88 9.00
C SER A 220 13.92 8.33 8.64
N ARG A 221 13.37 7.75 7.59
CA ARG A 221 12.00 7.99 7.15
C ARG A 221 11.46 6.70 6.58
N GLU A 222 10.29 6.31 7.03
CA GLU A 222 9.55 5.20 6.47
C GLU A 222 8.74 5.67 5.26
N ILE A 223 8.73 4.85 4.20
CA ILE A 223 7.96 5.09 2.98
C ILE A 223 7.32 3.77 2.61
N GLU A 224 6.00 3.78 2.54
CA GLU A 224 5.22 2.63 2.11
C GLU A 224 4.87 2.76 0.64
N VAL A 225 5.21 1.76 -0.13
CA VAL A 225 4.86 1.67 -1.55
C VAL A 225 3.78 0.61 -1.72
N TYR A 226 2.64 1.01 -2.25
CA TYR A 226 1.55 0.09 -2.59
C TYR A 226 1.60 -0.15 -4.09
N LEU A 227 1.76 -1.41 -4.46
CA LEU A 227 1.82 -1.82 -5.85
C LEU A 227 0.42 -2.14 -6.38
N ASN A 228 0.16 -1.82 -7.63
CA ASN A 228 -1.07 -2.17 -8.30
C ASN A 228 -1.28 -3.69 -8.26
N PHE A 229 -2.51 -4.10 -8.02
CA PHE A 229 -2.96 -5.49 -7.97
C PHE A 229 -2.54 -6.29 -6.73
N ILE A 230 -1.35 -6.04 -6.16
CA ILE A 230 -0.80 -6.83 -5.04
C ILE A 230 -0.68 -6.06 -3.71
N GLY A 231 -0.91 -4.74 -3.71
CA GLY A 231 -0.85 -3.91 -2.50
C GLY A 231 0.59 -3.69 -1.99
N LYS A 232 0.75 -3.62 -0.67
CA LYS A 232 2.08 -3.51 -0.03
C LYS A 232 2.73 -4.89 -0.02
N PHE A 233 3.88 -5.02 -0.67
CA PHE A 233 4.64 -6.26 -0.71
C PHE A 233 6.06 -6.03 -0.20
N ASP A 234 6.39 -6.68 0.91
CA ASP A 234 7.74 -6.65 1.49
C ASP A 234 8.55 -7.85 0.96
N VAL A 235 9.52 -7.57 0.10
CA VAL A 235 10.44 -8.62 -0.36
C VAL A 235 11.26 -9.10 0.83
N PRO A 236 11.30 -10.44 1.08
CA PRO A 236 12.15 -10.95 2.13
C PRO A 236 13.60 -10.55 1.86
N VAL A 237 14.16 -9.83 2.79
CA VAL A 237 15.59 -9.53 2.77
C VAL A 237 16.29 -10.89 2.98
N GLN A 238 16.65 -11.56 1.89
CA GLN A 238 17.71 -12.56 1.98
C GLN A 238 18.90 -11.78 2.53
N SER A 239 19.32 -12.09 3.74
CA SER A 239 20.55 -11.56 4.31
C SER A 239 21.68 -12.01 3.40
N VAL A 240 21.95 -11.22 2.38
CA VAL A 240 23.17 -11.33 1.61
C VAL A 240 24.24 -10.96 2.63
N GLU A 241 24.90 -11.95 3.19
CA GLU A 241 26.08 -11.72 4.00
C GLU A 241 27.04 -10.95 3.11
N LEU A 242 27.09 -9.63 3.36
CA LEU A 242 28.02 -8.76 2.67
C LEU A 242 29.41 -9.33 2.82
N SER A 243 30.11 -9.45 1.72
CA SER A 243 31.48 -9.96 1.78
C SER A 243 32.30 -9.17 2.82
N PRO A 244 33.25 -9.77 3.53
CA PRO A 244 34.04 -9.08 4.55
C PRO A 244 34.71 -7.80 4.06
N LYS A 245 34.95 -7.68 2.75
CA LYS A 245 35.48 -6.47 2.09
C LYS A 245 34.41 -5.36 2.01
N GLU A 246 33.17 -5.71 1.70
CA GLU A 246 32.06 -4.75 1.60
C GLU A 246 31.61 -4.27 2.98
N GLN A 247 31.59 -5.15 3.98
CA GLN A 247 31.35 -4.79 5.38
C GLN A 247 32.36 -3.74 5.86
N LYS A 248 33.67 -3.98 5.66
CA LYS A 248 34.73 -3.05 6.00
C LYS A 248 34.61 -1.71 5.24
N ARG A 249 34.20 -1.74 3.97
CA ARG A 249 33.99 -0.55 3.16
C ARG A 249 32.79 0.27 3.66
N GLN A 250 31.70 -0.39 4.04
CA GLN A 250 30.52 0.28 4.63
C GLN A 250 30.84 0.90 5.99
N GLU A 251 31.55 0.17 6.85
CA GLU A 251 32.00 0.71 8.14
C GLU A 251 32.93 1.91 8.00
N ALA A 252 33.87 1.86 7.06
CA ALA A 252 34.77 2.98 6.79
C ALA A 252 34.00 4.21 6.28
N LEU A 253 32.97 4.01 5.42
CA LEU A 253 32.09 5.08 4.94
C LEU A 253 31.23 5.65 6.08
N LYS A 254 30.69 4.82 6.98
CA LYS A 254 29.97 5.27 8.17
C LYS A 254 30.87 6.11 9.09
N LYS A 255 32.06 5.61 9.40
CA LYS A 255 33.05 6.35 10.22
C LYS A 255 33.43 7.70 9.60
N ARG A 256 33.65 7.76 8.28
CA ARG A 256 33.93 9.00 7.56
C ARG A 256 32.78 10.00 7.63
N ARG A 257 31.53 9.55 7.44
CA ARG A 257 30.33 10.40 7.56
C ARG A 257 30.17 10.98 8.97
N ILE A 258 30.38 10.16 10.01
CA ILE A 258 30.33 10.61 11.41
C ILE A 258 31.41 11.65 11.67
N HIS A 259 32.63 11.42 11.22
CA HIS A 259 33.76 12.38 11.39
C HIS A 259 33.49 13.73 10.70
N GLU A 260 33.02 13.71 9.44
CA GLU A 260 32.67 14.94 8.72
C GLU A 260 31.52 15.69 9.39
N ARG A 261 30.57 15.01 9.94
CA ARG A 261 29.44 15.58 10.67
C ARG A 261 29.92 16.25 11.96
N ASN A 262 30.71 15.56 12.76
CA ASN A 262 31.27 16.11 14.01
C ASN A 262 32.09 17.37 13.73
N LYS A 263 32.91 17.36 12.68
CA LYS A 263 33.68 18.52 12.22
C LYS A 263 32.80 19.73 11.82
N ARG A 264 31.65 19.47 11.16
CA ARG A 264 30.67 20.53 10.83
C ARG A 264 29.99 21.08 12.07
N THR A 265 29.61 20.22 13.03
CA THR A 265 29.00 20.63 14.29
C THR A 265 29.97 21.49 15.12
N GLN A 266 31.21 21.05 15.24
CA GLN A 266 32.25 21.80 15.95
C GLN A 266 32.48 23.18 15.33
N LYS A 267 32.61 23.26 14.02
CA LYS A 267 32.74 24.56 13.32
C LYS A 267 31.53 25.48 13.53
N ARG A 268 30.32 24.90 13.63
CA ARG A 268 29.09 25.66 13.92
C ARG A 268 29.10 26.21 15.33
N GLN A 269 29.55 25.41 16.28
CA GLN A 269 29.69 25.81 17.70
C GLN A 269 30.73 26.89 17.91
N GLU A 270 31.88 26.75 17.28
CA GLU A 270 32.94 27.78 17.27
C GLU A 270 32.47 29.12 16.69
N ARG A 271 31.68 29.11 15.61
CA ARG A 271 31.08 30.33 15.03
C ARG A 271 30.04 30.95 15.95
N MET A 272 29.18 30.17 16.62
CA MET A 272 28.24 30.68 17.60
C MET A 272 28.95 31.29 18.80
N ASN A 273 29.98 30.64 19.32
CA ASN A 273 30.78 31.18 20.44
C ASN A 273 31.51 32.43 20.08
N ALA A 274 31.98 32.56 18.84
CA ALA A 274 32.65 33.80 18.35
C ALA A 274 31.63 34.94 18.20
N GLN A 275 30.39 34.68 17.80
CA GLN A 275 29.35 35.71 17.73
C GLN A 275 28.93 36.21 19.13
N LEU A 276 28.76 35.29 20.09
CA LEU A 276 28.45 35.64 21.47
C LEU A 276 29.54 36.48 22.17
N LYS A 277 30.82 36.29 21.81
CA LYS A 277 31.93 37.11 22.31
C LYS A 277 31.97 38.53 21.74
N ASN A 278 31.39 38.69 20.51
CA ASN A 278 31.35 40.01 19.86
C ASN A 278 30.11 40.83 20.26
N GLU A 279 29.12 40.23 20.91
CA GLU A 279 27.88 40.87 21.35
C GLU A 279 27.85 41.21 22.85
N SER A 280 28.95 41.00 23.61
CA SER A 280 29.06 41.47 24.98
C SER A 280 29.58 42.92 24.99
N PRO A 281 28.75 43.93 25.25
CA PRO A 281 29.22 45.31 25.44
C PRO A 281 29.94 45.43 26.79
N ILE A 282 31.04 46.21 26.77
CA ILE A 282 31.74 46.72 27.95
C ILE A 282 30.82 47.69 28.71
#